data_d988af10fdf0804d46fc51b783f2f0cc
#
_entry.id   d988af10fdf0804d46fc51b783f2f0cc
#
_cell.length_a   1.000
_cell.length_b   1.000
_cell.length_c   1.000
_cell.angle_alpha   90.00
_cell.angle_beta   90.00
_cell.angle_gamma   90.00
#
_symmetry.space_group_name_H-M   'P 1'
#
loop_
_entity.id
_entity.type
_entity.pdbx_description
1 polymer ?
#
loop_
_entity_poly.entity_id
_entity_poly.type
_entity_poly.pdbx_seq_one_letter_code
_entity_poly.pdbx_strand_id
1 'polypeptide(L)'
;MTGEIRIWRHLDEGAVEIPLEELGRIPAQTAKQVMIQRFREDERSGIFDEYFDKAGELTTGVCSRYEGGSLIVQLDKLGRVEGFMPRSEQIPGEQFRPGDRVRCFILDVRDTGSQVKIVLSRSHPDFIRRLFEAEVPEVQEHVIEIHAMSREPGFRTKIAVTSNDSKVDPVGACVGVRGSRIRNIVEELGGEKIDIVRWSESSQVLISNALKPAEVDEVSLCFELGRATIIVRDDQLSLAIGRRGQNVRLAAKLAGWRVNIQEDGAGEEEEEGSDAQSTEEASAQADVSVQESDVDSKAEATEDHSDAEHELEQNDPVEEVAEAVEDVAKVEEEDQETTEE
;
A
#
# COMPACT_ATOMS: atom_id res chain seq x y z
N MET A 1 14.89 28.75 32.99
CA MET A 1 15.24 27.52 33.74
C MET A 1 16.67 27.19 33.39
N THR A 2 17.59 27.34 34.33
CA THR A 2 18.99 26.97 34.13
C THR A 2 19.04 25.45 34.00
N GLY A 3 19.38 24.96 32.82
CA GLY A 3 19.46 23.52 32.53
C GLY A 3 20.70 22.88 33.15
N GLU A 4 20.85 22.95 34.46
CA GLU A 4 21.92 22.25 35.17
C GLU A 4 21.62 20.76 35.19
N ILE A 5 22.50 19.96 34.58
CA ILE A 5 22.45 18.51 34.63
C ILE A 5 23.01 18.04 35.97
N ARG A 6 22.20 17.35 36.77
CA ARG A 6 22.60 16.71 38.02
C ARG A 6 22.57 15.20 37.89
N ILE A 7 23.63 14.53 38.32
CA ILE A 7 23.76 13.09 38.20
C ILE A 7 23.80 12.46 39.61
N TRP A 8 22.93 11.46 39.83
CA TRP A 8 22.79 10.79 41.09
C TRP A 8 23.17 9.32 40.94
N ARG A 9 24.08 8.85 41.83
CA ARG A 9 24.36 7.44 41.95
C ARG A 9 23.43 6.85 43.00
N HIS A 10 22.60 5.89 42.63
CA HIS A 10 21.80 5.13 43.58
C HIS A 10 22.66 4.02 44.18
N LEU A 11 22.85 4.07 45.49
CA LEU A 11 23.48 3.05 46.32
C LEU A 11 22.39 2.43 47.20
N ASP A 12 22.68 1.23 47.77
CA ASP A 12 21.72 0.53 48.66
C ASP A 12 21.35 1.36 49.89
N GLU A 13 22.17 2.32 50.27
CA GLU A 13 21.97 3.22 51.42
C GLU A 13 21.39 4.62 51.05
N GLY A 14 21.16 4.92 49.76
CA GLY A 14 20.63 6.21 49.29
C GLY A 14 21.23 6.71 48.00
N ALA A 15 20.77 7.89 47.54
CA ALA A 15 21.27 8.51 46.32
C ALA A 15 22.31 9.59 46.67
N VAL A 16 23.51 9.50 46.05
CA VAL A 16 24.61 10.46 46.21
C VAL A 16 24.80 11.23 44.90
N GLU A 17 24.83 12.55 44.99
CA GLU A 17 25.11 13.41 43.82
C GLU A 17 26.58 13.32 43.45
N ILE A 18 26.88 13.07 42.19
CA ILE A 18 28.24 13.00 41.66
C ILE A 18 28.53 14.32 40.93
N PRO A 19 29.60 15.03 41.30
CA PRO A 19 30.01 16.20 40.55
C PRO A 19 30.40 15.84 39.13
N LEU A 20 30.02 16.65 38.15
CA LEU A 20 30.35 16.44 36.73
C LEU A 20 31.85 16.32 36.47
N GLU A 21 32.66 16.94 37.32
CA GLU A 21 34.15 16.94 37.27
C GLU A 21 34.74 15.55 37.57
N GLU A 22 34.06 14.72 38.35
CA GLU A 22 34.48 13.34 38.66
C GLU A 22 34.14 12.34 37.54
N LEU A 23 33.27 12.74 36.60
CA LEU A 23 32.93 11.92 35.45
C LEU A 23 34.06 11.99 34.42
N GLY A 24 34.86 10.93 34.38
CA GLY A 24 35.87 10.77 33.35
C GLY A 24 35.22 10.70 31.94
N ARG A 25 36.04 10.85 30.89
CA ARG A 25 35.61 10.87 29.49
C ARG A 25 34.77 9.64 29.07
N ILE A 26 35.09 8.45 29.56
CA ILE A 26 34.41 7.19 29.21
C ILE A 26 32.96 7.16 29.73
N PRO A 27 32.68 7.43 31.03
CA PRO A 27 31.31 7.50 31.53
C PRO A 27 30.46 8.58 30.83
N ALA A 28 31.04 9.74 30.47
CA ALA A 28 30.33 10.79 29.77
C ALA A 28 29.93 10.35 28.37
N GLN A 29 30.80 9.67 27.62
CA GLN A 29 30.45 9.11 26.30
C GLN A 29 29.40 8.01 26.41
N THR A 30 29.50 7.12 27.41
CA THR A 30 28.47 6.10 27.63
C THR A 30 27.13 6.72 27.97
N ALA A 31 27.09 7.72 28.83
CA ALA A 31 25.84 8.45 29.14
C ALA A 31 25.23 9.11 27.92
N LYS A 32 26.04 9.79 27.08
CA LYS A 32 25.58 10.36 25.81
C LYS A 32 24.97 9.28 24.90
N GLN A 33 25.64 8.15 24.75
CA GLN A 33 25.17 7.07 23.90
C GLN A 33 23.85 6.45 24.40
N VAL A 34 23.71 6.23 25.71
CA VAL A 34 22.48 5.75 26.35
C VAL A 34 21.33 6.75 26.16
N MET A 35 21.61 8.05 26.33
CA MET A 35 20.59 9.08 26.07
C MET A 35 20.14 9.08 24.62
N ILE A 36 21.06 9.09 23.68
CA ILE A 36 20.72 9.03 22.23
C ILE A 36 19.89 7.78 21.92
N GLN A 37 20.28 6.63 22.46
CA GLN A 37 19.51 5.40 22.29
C GLN A 37 18.09 5.55 22.84
N ARG A 38 17.94 6.13 24.04
CA ARG A 38 16.65 6.34 24.67
C ARG A 38 15.75 7.28 23.86
N PHE A 39 16.31 8.40 23.37
CA PHE A 39 15.57 9.30 22.49
C PHE A 39 15.10 8.61 21.21
N ARG A 40 15.93 7.78 20.58
CA ARG A 40 15.54 7.01 19.40
C ARG A 40 14.45 5.98 19.71
N GLU A 41 14.51 5.35 20.89
CA GLU A 41 13.46 4.43 21.34
C GLU A 41 12.14 5.16 21.56
N ASP A 42 12.16 6.31 22.23
CA ASP A 42 10.96 7.10 22.49
C ASP A 42 10.37 7.68 21.19
N GLU A 43 11.22 8.21 20.27
CA GLU A 43 10.79 8.66 18.94
C GLU A 43 10.16 7.53 18.13
N ARG A 44 10.80 6.35 18.12
CA ARG A 44 10.28 5.15 17.44
C ARG A 44 8.92 4.73 18.00
N SER A 45 8.79 4.67 19.32
CA SER A 45 7.53 4.33 19.99
C SER A 45 6.44 5.32 19.63
N GLY A 46 6.74 6.63 19.65
CA GLY A 46 5.78 7.66 19.24
C GLY A 46 5.34 7.54 17.78
N ILE A 47 6.26 7.25 16.87
CA ILE A 47 5.93 7.00 15.45
C ILE A 47 5.07 5.74 15.30
N PHE A 48 5.42 4.66 16.02
CA PHE A 48 4.65 3.43 15.97
C PHE A 48 3.22 3.66 16.45
N ASP A 49 3.02 4.27 17.59
CA ASP A 49 1.69 4.54 18.16
C ASP A 49 0.86 5.41 17.22
N GLU A 50 1.44 6.50 16.67
CA GLU A 50 0.75 7.39 15.73
C GLU A 50 0.27 6.68 14.46
N TYR A 51 1.12 5.84 13.85
CA TYR A 51 0.79 5.20 12.59
C TYR A 51 0.04 3.88 12.75
N PHE A 52 0.15 3.23 13.91
CA PHE A 52 -0.62 2.04 14.25
C PHE A 52 -2.12 2.35 14.27
N ASP A 53 -2.50 3.47 14.88
CA ASP A 53 -3.89 3.93 14.90
C ASP A 53 -4.41 4.33 13.51
N LYS A 54 -3.51 4.73 12.59
CA LYS A 54 -3.84 5.05 11.20
C LYS A 54 -3.78 3.85 10.24
N ALA A 55 -3.50 2.64 10.75
CA ALA A 55 -3.55 1.44 9.92
C ALA A 55 -4.96 1.25 9.33
N GLY A 56 -5.03 0.99 8.03
CA GLY A 56 -6.30 0.92 7.32
C GLY A 56 -6.85 2.26 6.82
N GLU A 57 -6.10 3.34 6.94
CA GLU A 57 -6.50 4.67 6.44
C GLU A 57 -5.71 5.10 5.20
N LEU A 58 -6.23 6.13 4.53
CA LEU A 58 -5.49 6.82 3.48
C LEU A 58 -4.47 7.78 4.07
N THR A 59 -3.27 7.75 3.52
CA THR A 59 -2.24 8.73 3.79
C THR A 59 -1.72 9.35 2.49
N THR A 60 -1.16 10.53 2.59
CA THR A 60 -0.50 11.18 1.46
C THR A 60 0.93 11.47 1.83
N GLY A 61 1.85 11.03 0.99
CA GLY A 61 3.27 11.28 1.17
C GLY A 61 3.91 11.83 -0.10
N VAL A 62 5.21 11.94 -0.07
CA VAL A 62 6.03 12.38 -1.21
C VAL A 62 6.98 11.24 -1.60
N CYS A 63 7.02 10.91 -2.88
CA CYS A 63 7.96 9.93 -3.41
C CYS A 63 9.39 10.41 -3.14
N SER A 64 10.17 9.60 -2.40
CA SER A 64 11.57 9.89 -2.11
C SER A 64 12.48 9.23 -3.13
N ARG A 65 12.46 7.92 -3.20
CA ARG A 65 13.32 7.11 -4.06
C ARG A 65 12.73 5.74 -4.33
N TYR A 66 13.28 5.06 -5.33
CA TYR A 66 13.09 3.62 -5.53
C TYR A 66 14.26 2.86 -4.95
N GLU A 67 13.99 1.80 -4.20
CA GLU A 67 15.00 0.94 -3.62
C GLU A 67 14.63 -0.53 -3.85
N GLY A 68 15.45 -1.26 -4.61
CA GLY A 68 15.17 -2.67 -4.94
C GLY A 68 13.82 -2.92 -5.63
N GLY A 69 13.31 -1.94 -6.39
CA GLY A 69 11.98 -2.01 -7.03
C GLY A 69 10.81 -1.61 -6.12
N SER A 70 11.07 -1.35 -4.85
CA SER A 70 10.08 -0.82 -3.91
C SER A 70 10.11 0.70 -3.91
N LEU A 71 8.97 1.33 -3.69
CA LEU A 71 8.85 2.79 -3.61
C LEU A 71 8.95 3.22 -2.14
N ILE A 72 9.84 4.15 -1.85
CA ILE A 72 9.96 4.80 -0.54
C ILE A 72 9.23 6.14 -0.59
N VAL A 73 8.29 6.31 0.32
CA VAL A 73 7.42 7.49 0.42
C VAL A 73 7.64 8.17 1.76
N GLN A 74 7.99 9.44 1.75
CA GLN A 74 8.05 10.26 2.96
C GLN A 74 6.65 10.65 3.41
N LEU A 75 6.28 10.28 4.63
CA LEU A 75 4.94 10.47 5.17
C LEU A 75 4.82 11.76 6.00
N ASP A 76 5.92 12.24 6.54
CA ASP A 76 5.98 13.47 7.30
C ASP A 76 6.71 14.60 6.52
N LYS A 77 6.51 15.85 6.97
CA LYS A 77 7.14 17.01 6.35
C LYS A 77 8.65 17.13 6.63
N LEU A 78 9.11 16.48 7.67
CA LEU A 78 10.51 16.54 8.13
C LEU A 78 11.35 15.40 7.52
N GLY A 79 10.73 14.47 6.77
CA GLY A 79 11.42 13.35 6.14
C GLY A 79 11.90 12.28 7.11
N ARG A 80 11.41 12.28 8.36
CA ARG A 80 11.82 11.33 9.40
C ARG A 80 11.05 10.02 9.35
N VAL A 81 9.84 10.03 8.78
CA VAL A 81 8.97 8.86 8.67
C VAL A 81 8.87 8.42 7.23
N GLU A 82 9.43 7.25 6.94
CA GLU A 82 9.38 6.65 5.62
C GLU A 82 8.39 5.47 5.60
N GLY A 83 7.51 5.49 4.60
CA GLY A 83 6.65 4.37 4.24
C GLY A 83 7.27 3.56 3.12
N PHE A 84 7.11 2.26 3.19
CA PHE A 84 7.66 1.28 2.25
C PHE A 84 6.52 0.65 1.44
N MET A 85 6.54 0.81 0.13
CA MET A 85 5.60 0.18 -0.80
C MET A 85 6.32 -0.85 -1.66
N PRO A 86 6.21 -2.15 -1.35
CA PRO A 86 6.83 -3.21 -2.12
C PRO A 86 6.23 -3.27 -3.54
N ARG A 87 6.93 -3.89 -4.47
CA ARG A 87 6.50 -3.98 -5.87
C ARG A 87 5.14 -4.67 -6.03
N SER A 88 4.82 -5.66 -5.18
CA SER A 88 3.51 -6.33 -5.16
C SER A 88 2.35 -5.42 -4.80
N GLU A 89 2.63 -4.34 -4.05
CA GLU A 89 1.63 -3.39 -3.58
C GLU A 89 1.52 -2.13 -4.45
N GLN A 90 2.32 -2.06 -5.52
CA GLN A 90 2.25 -1.00 -6.53
C GLN A 90 1.23 -1.37 -7.61
N ILE A 91 0.63 -0.36 -8.23
CA ILE A 91 -0.22 -0.56 -9.41
C ILE A 91 0.70 -0.76 -10.63
N PRO A 92 0.51 -1.83 -11.41
CA PRO A 92 1.28 -2.05 -12.62
C PRO A 92 1.16 -0.88 -13.61
N GLY A 93 2.30 -0.35 -14.06
CA GLY A 93 2.33 0.76 -15.01
C GLY A 93 2.43 2.15 -14.40
N GLU A 94 2.21 2.31 -13.10
CA GLU A 94 2.46 3.58 -12.41
C GLU A 94 3.96 3.82 -12.22
N GLN A 95 4.38 5.06 -12.45
CA GLN A 95 5.74 5.52 -12.23
C GLN A 95 5.72 6.88 -11.54
N PHE A 96 6.32 6.96 -10.37
CA PHE A 96 6.45 8.19 -9.61
C PHE A 96 7.88 8.71 -9.72
N ARG A 97 8.02 10.02 -9.78
CA ARG A 97 9.34 10.69 -9.73
C ARG A 97 9.60 11.16 -8.31
N PRO A 98 10.85 11.26 -7.88
CA PRO A 98 11.18 11.91 -6.63
C PRO A 98 10.55 13.31 -6.56
N GLY A 99 9.82 13.59 -5.48
CA GLY A 99 9.05 14.82 -5.30
C GLY A 99 7.57 14.74 -5.65
N ASP A 100 7.12 13.68 -6.35
CA ASP A 100 5.69 13.50 -6.66
C ASP A 100 4.90 13.17 -5.40
N ARG A 101 3.70 13.73 -5.30
CA ARG A 101 2.76 13.37 -4.24
C ARG A 101 2.10 12.04 -4.56
N VAL A 102 2.06 11.16 -3.57
CA VAL A 102 1.51 9.82 -3.70
C VAL A 102 0.48 9.60 -2.59
N ARG A 103 -0.75 9.30 -2.96
CA ARG A 103 -1.76 8.80 -2.02
C ARG A 103 -1.59 7.29 -1.86
N CYS A 104 -1.57 6.82 -0.63
CA CYS A 104 -1.36 5.42 -0.30
C CYS A 104 -2.34 4.99 0.78
N PHE A 105 -2.57 3.69 0.84
CA PHE A 105 -3.27 3.02 1.93
C PHE A 105 -2.21 2.45 2.89
N ILE A 106 -2.36 2.68 4.19
CA ILE A 106 -1.50 2.08 5.20
C ILE A 106 -1.97 0.65 5.42
N LEU A 107 -1.20 -0.30 4.85
CA LEU A 107 -1.57 -1.72 4.92
C LEU A 107 -1.23 -2.32 6.27
N ASP A 108 -0.05 -2.01 6.79
CA ASP A 108 0.45 -2.60 8.04
C ASP A 108 1.55 -1.72 8.65
N VAL A 109 1.66 -1.76 9.97
CA VAL A 109 2.70 -1.03 10.72
C VAL A 109 3.38 -2.00 11.67
N ARG A 110 4.70 -2.15 11.51
CA ARG A 110 5.50 -3.10 12.29
C ARG A 110 6.66 -2.43 12.98
N ASP A 111 6.84 -2.71 14.25
CA ASP A 111 8.07 -2.40 14.96
C ASP A 111 9.07 -3.55 14.78
N THR A 112 10.21 -3.26 14.15
CA THR A 112 11.29 -4.24 13.95
C THR A 112 12.40 -4.15 15.01
N GLY A 113 12.18 -3.36 16.07
CA GLY A 113 13.15 -3.13 17.12
C GLY A 113 14.23 -2.09 16.76
N SER A 114 14.63 -2.00 15.49
CA SER A 114 15.56 -0.98 14.99
C SER A 114 14.86 0.24 14.41
N GLN A 115 13.72 0.02 13.75
CA GLN A 115 12.92 1.06 13.09
C GLN A 115 11.46 0.64 12.97
N VAL A 116 10.56 1.61 12.80
CA VAL A 116 9.16 1.35 12.45
C VAL A 116 9.07 1.17 10.94
N LYS A 117 8.51 0.03 10.52
CA LYS A 117 8.25 -0.26 9.11
C LYS A 117 6.77 -0.06 8.82
N ILE A 118 6.45 0.99 8.07
CA ILE A 118 5.09 1.29 7.61
C ILE A 118 4.96 0.75 6.20
N VAL A 119 4.11 -0.26 6.02
CA VAL A 119 3.85 -0.88 4.72
C VAL A 119 2.69 -0.17 4.05
N LEU A 120 2.94 0.33 2.85
CA LEU A 120 1.95 1.06 2.05
C LEU A 120 1.49 0.21 0.87
N SER A 121 0.25 0.40 0.45
CA SER A 121 -0.33 -0.26 -0.70
C SER A 121 -1.17 0.70 -1.56
N ARG A 122 -1.13 0.49 -2.87
CA ARG A 122 -2.05 1.06 -3.85
C ARG A 122 -2.82 -0.04 -4.60
N SER A 123 -2.33 -1.29 -4.53
CA SER A 123 -2.98 -2.46 -5.16
C SER A 123 -4.11 -3.04 -4.32
N HIS A 124 -4.11 -2.83 -3.00
CA HIS A 124 -5.10 -3.40 -2.09
C HIS A 124 -6.53 -2.91 -2.40
N PRO A 125 -7.57 -3.78 -2.34
CA PRO A 125 -8.95 -3.37 -2.60
C PRO A 125 -9.44 -2.24 -1.68
N ASP A 126 -9.05 -2.24 -0.41
CA ASP A 126 -9.47 -1.22 0.54
C ASP A 126 -8.92 0.18 0.21
N PHE A 127 -7.85 0.28 -0.58
CA PHE A 127 -7.41 1.56 -1.11
C PHE A 127 -8.52 2.25 -1.90
N ILE A 128 -9.21 1.50 -2.78
CA ILE A 128 -10.36 2.02 -3.55
C ILE A 128 -11.53 2.34 -2.61
N ARG A 129 -11.82 1.47 -1.63
CA ARG A 129 -12.89 1.72 -0.66
C ARG A 129 -12.69 3.07 0.05
N ARG A 130 -11.48 3.32 0.53
CA ARG A 130 -11.13 4.59 1.18
C ARG A 130 -11.16 5.78 0.24
N LEU A 131 -10.81 5.60 -1.06
CA LEU A 131 -10.96 6.66 -2.06
C LEU A 131 -12.44 7.03 -2.26
N PHE A 132 -13.34 6.02 -2.29
CA PHE A 132 -14.78 6.29 -2.37
C PHE A 132 -15.28 7.00 -1.11
N GLU A 133 -14.85 6.62 0.08
CA GLU A 133 -15.20 7.32 1.33
C GLU A 133 -14.74 8.78 1.31
N ALA A 134 -13.59 9.08 0.72
CA ALA A 134 -13.06 10.43 0.63
C ALA A 134 -13.77 11.31 -0.43
N GLU A 135 -14.23 10.71 -1.56
CA GLU A 135 -14.82 11.45 -2.68
C GLU A 135 -16.37 11.48 -2.65
N VAL A 136 -16.99 10.53 -1.94
CA VAL A 136 -18.46 10.34 -1.90
C VAL A 136 -18.95 10.48 -0.47
N PRO A 137 -19.50 11.65 -0.08
CA PRO A 137 -19.99 11.87 1.27
C PRO A 137 -21.02 10.84 1.74
N GLU A 138 -21.88 10.38 0.84
CA GLU A 138 -22.91 9.39 1.14
C GLU A 138 -22.31 8.01 1.51
N VAL A 139 -21.09 7.70 1.07
CA VAL A 139 -20.35 6.50 1.49
C VAL A 139 -19.72 6.74 2.86
N GLN A 140 -19.15 7.92 3.08
CA GLN A 140 -18.57 8.30 4.38
C GLN A 140 -19.63 8.32 5.49
N GLU A 141 -20.85 8.77 5.19
CA GLU A 141 -21.98 8.81 6.11
C GLU A 141 -22.71 7.45 6.26
N HIS A 142 -22.21 6.39 5.62
CA HIS A 142 -22.80 5.06 5.59
C HIS A 142 -24.26 5.01 5.07
N VAL A 143 -24.67 5.99 4.26
CA VAL A 143 -25.92 5.97 3.51
C VAL A 143 -25.79 5.00 2.34
N ILE A 144 -24.60 4.94 1.73
CA ILE A 144 -24.24 3.99 0.70
C ILE A 144 -23.18 3.05 1.23
N GLU A 145 -23.37 1.75 1.01
CA GLU A 145 -22.44 0.71 1.41
C GLU A 145 -21.85 -0.01 0.20
N ILE A 146 -20.54 -0.28 0.27
CA ILE A 146 -19.83 -1.11 -0.70
C ILE A 146 -19.84 -2.55 -0.19
N HIS A 147 -20.72 -3.38 -0.75
CA HIS A 147 -20.89 -4.77 -0.34
C HIS A 147 -19.80 -5.70 -0.86
N ALA A 148 -19.45 -5.56 -2.12
CA ALA A 148 -18.47 -6.42 -2.76
C ALA A 148 -17.61 -5.63 -3.73
N MET A 149 -16.38 -6.09 -3.91
CA MET A 149 -15.42 -5.51 -4.84
C MET A 149 -14.60 -6.62 -5.49
N SER A 150 -14.37 -6.47 -6.79
CA SER A 150 -13.47 -7.32 -7.56
C SER A 150 -12.54 -6.44 -8.36
N ARG A 151 -11.22 -6.56 -8.14
CA ARG A 151 -10.20 -5.67 -8.66
C ARG A 151 -9.12 -6.42 -9.42
N GLU A 152 -8.72 -5.87 -10.54
CA GLU A 152 -7.47 -6.11 -11.24
C GLU A 152 -6.68 -4.79 -11.26
N PRO A 153 -5.71 -4.61 -10.34
CA PRO A 153 -5.02 -3.33 -10.16
C PRO A 153 -4.42 -2.80 -11.47
N GLY A 154 -4.65 -1.51 -11.75
CA GLY A 154 -4.19 -0.83 -12.96
C GLY A 154 -5.00 -1.10 -14.23
N PHE A 155 -5.99 -2.00 -14.18
CA PHE A 155 -6.80 -2.34 -15.35
C PHE A 155 -8.27 -2.01 -15.13
N ARG A 156 -8.94 -2.74 -14.25
CA ARG A 156 -10.38 -2.59 -14.04
C ARG A 156 -10.81 -3.06 -12.67
N THR A 157 -11.78 -2.36 -12.10
CA THR A 157 -12.44 -2.72 -10.84
C THR A 157 -13.95 -2.71 -11.01
N LYS A 158 -14.63 -3.70 -10.43
CA LYS A 158 -16.08 -3.72 -10.27
C LYS A 158 -16.44 -3.59 -8.80
N ILE A 159 -17.38 -2.69 -8.49
CA ILE A 159 -17.82 -2.39 -7.13
C ILE A 159 -19.31 -2.53 -7.06
N ALA A 160 -19.82 -3.37 -6.15
CA ALA A 160 -21.24 -3.52 -5.91
C ALA A 160 -21.66 -2.66 -4.71
N VAL A 161 -22.57 -1.73 -4.96
CA VAL A 161 -23.04 -0.74 -3.98
C VAL A 161 -24.54 -0.87 -3.74
N THR A 162 -24.95 -0.61 -2.51
CA THR A 162 -26.35 -0.48 -2.09
C THR A 162 -26.58 0.82 -1.35
N SER A 163 -27.82 1.25 -1.25
CA SER A 163 -28.21 2.39 -0.40
C SER A 163 -29.12 1.93 0.73
N ASN A 164 -28.85 2.40 1.94
CA ASN A 164 -29.69 2.21 3.11
C ASN A 164 -30.91 3.18 3.08
N ASP A 165 -30.84 4.26 2.27
CA ASP A 165 -31.97 5.16 2.03
C ASP A 165 -32.56 4.90 0.65
N SER A 166 -33.84 4.54 0.59
CA SER A 166 -34.56 4.29 -0.67
C SER A 166 -34.66 5.49 -1.59
N LYS A 167 -34.43 6.70 -1.10
CA LYS A 167 -34.45 7.94 -1.87
C LYS A 167 -33.15 8.24 -2.58
N VAL A 168 -32.05 7.57 -2.20
CA VAL A 168 -30.72 7.80 -2.74
C VAL A 168 -30.38 6.70 -3.74
N ASP A 169 -30.09 7.08 -4.99
CA ASP A 169 -29.57 6.13 -5.97
C ASP A 169 -28.09 5.88 -5.72
N PRO A 170 -27.69 4.66 -5.31
CA PRO A 170 -26.30 4.39 -4.94
C PRO A 170 -25.33 4.53 -6.11
N VAL A 171 -25.76 4.17 -7.32
CA VAL A 171 -24.90 4.27 -8.51
C VAL A 171 -24.71 5.72 -8.91
N GLY A 172 -25.82 6.49 -8.98
CA GLY A 172 -25.78 7.90 -9.34
C GLY A 172 -24.96 8.76 -8.38
N ALA A 173 -25.06 8.50 -7.07
CA ALA A 173 -24.30 9.22 -6.06
C ALA A 173 -22.80 8.93 -6.15
N CYS A 174 -22.40 7.68 -6.35
CA CYS A 174 -21.00 7.31 -6.54
C CYS A 174 -20.40 7.86 -7.83
N VAL A 175 -21.18 7.91 -8.91
CA VAL A 175 -20.75 8.51 -10.21
C VAL A 175 -20.62 10.03 -10.07
N GLY A 176 -21.56 10.66 -9.39
CA GLY A 176 -21.62 12.11 -9.23
C GLY A 176 -22.09 12.84 -10.47
N VAL A 177 -22.23 14.17 -10.35
CA VAL A 177 -22.73 15.02 -11.45
C VAL A 177 -21.77 14.94 -12.64
N ARG A 178 -22.30 14.51 -13.79
CA ARG A 178 -21.51 14.31 -15.03
C ARG A 178 -20.28 13.41 -14.85
N GLY A 179 -20.31 12.52 -13.88
CA GLY A 179 -19.19 11.61 -13.60
C GLY A 179 -17.99 12.27 -12.91
N SER A 180 -18.17 13.40 -12.23
CA SER A 180 -17.05 14.12 -11.61
C SER A 180 -16.35 13.29 -10.52
N ARG A 181 -17.12 12.66 -9.62
CA ARG A 181 -16.56 11.91 -8.49
C ARG A 181 -15.77 10.68 -8.97
N ILE A 182 -16.39 9.88 -9.82
CA ILE A 182 -15.72 8.68 -10.36
C ILE A 182 -14.50 9.03 -11.21
N ARG A 183 -14.50 10.18 -11.91
CA ARG A 183 -13.35 10.63 -12.70
C ARG A 183 -12.16 10.94 -11.82
N ASN A 184 -12.36 11.63 -10.68
CA ASN A 184 -11.29 11.93 -9.73
C ASN A 184 -10.62 10.65 -9.21
N ILE A 185 -11.44 9.62 -8.91
CA ILE A 185 -10.90 8.32 -8.44
C ILE A 185 -10.14 7.61 -9.58
N VAL A 186 -10.68 7.60 -10.80
CA VAL A 186 -10.01 7.00 -11.97
C VAL A 186 -8.68 7.70 -12.28
N GLU A 187 -8.64 9.03 -12.18
CA GLU A 187 -7.40 9.82 -12.37
C GLU A 187 -6.36 9.50 -11.28
N GLU A 188 -6.79 9.39 -10.01
CA GLU A 188 -5.90 8.99 -8.91
C GLU A 188 -5.32 7.59 -9.13
N LEU A 189 -6.07 6.67 -9.73
CA LEU A 189 -5.66 5.29 -10.03
C LEU A 189 -4.93 5.14 -11.37
N GLY A 190 -4.45 6.24 -11.97
CA GLY A 190 -3.71 6.20 -13.23
C GLY A 190 -4.51 5.71 -14.43
N GLY A 191 -5.85 5.83 -14.40
CA GLY A 191 -6.74 5.44 -15.50
C GLY A 191 -7.38 4.04 -15.34
N GLU A 192 -7.26 3.40 -14.17
CA GLU A 192 -7.96 2.14 -13.86
C GLU A 192 -9.47 2.35 -14.02
N LYS A 193 -10.12 1.50 -14.84
CA LYS A 193 -11.55 1.59 -15.11
C LYS A 193 -12.36 1.08 -13.92
N ILE A 194 -13.38 1.85 -13.51
CA ILE A 194 -14.25 1.47 -12.40
C ILE A 194 -15.67 1.32 -12.90
N ASP A 195 -16.25 0.12 -12.68
CA ASP A 195 -17.65 -0.18 -12.95
C ASP A 195 -18.41 -0.22 -11.63
N ILE A 196 -19.40 0.65 -11.49
CA ILE A 196 -20.27 0.69 -10.32
C ILE A 196 -21.53 -0.12 -10.62
N VAL A 197 -21.76 -1.14 -9.83
CA VAL A 197 -22.85 -2.12 -9.99
C VAL A 197 -23.81 -1.98 -8.82
N ARG A 198 -25.12 -2.00 -9.10
CA ARG A 198 -26.13 -2.06 -8.04
C ARG A 198 -26.11 -3.45 -7.40
N TRP A 199 -25.90 -3.50 -6.10
CA TRP A 199 -26.00 -4.72 -5.32
C TRP A 199 -27.43 -5.27 -5.32
N SER A 200 -27.57 -6.58 -5.27
CA SER A 200 -28.84 -7.30 -5.07
C SER A 200 -28.58 -8.56 -4.27
N GLU A 201 -29.52 -8.90 -3.40
CA GLU A 201 -29.51 -10.19 -2.68
C GLU A 201 -29.70 -11.38 -3.63
N SER A 202 -30.41 -11.16 -4.74
CA SER A 202 -30.54 -12.16 -5.81
C SER A 202 -29.25 -12.25 -6.59
N SER A 203 -28.58 -13.41 -6.53
CA SER A 203 -27.38 -13.69 -7.29
C SER A 203 -27.59 -13.56 -8.80
N GLN A 204 -28.77 -13.93 -9.32
CA GLN A 204 -29.11 -13.78 -10.74
C GLN A 204 -29.08 -12.30 -11.16
N VAL A 205 -29.73 -11.43 -10.39
CA VAL A 205 -29.78 -9.99 -10.64
C VAL A 205 -28.39 -9.36 -10.49
N LEU A 206 -27.64 -9.77 -9.47
CA LEU A 206 -26.28 -9.28 -9.25
C LEU A 206 -25.35 -9.62 -10.39
N ILE A 207 -25.39 -10.88 -10.87
CA ILE A 207 -24.58 -11.35 -11.99
C ILE A 207 -24.95 -10.58 -13.27
N SER A 208 -26.24 -10.43 -13.57
CA SER A 208 -26.71 -9.66 -14.71
C SER A 208 -26.24 -8.19 -14.65
N ASN A 209 -26.35 -7.56 -13.47
CA ASN A 209 -25.85 -6.20 -13.26
C ASN A 209 -24.33 -6.12 -13.41
N ALA A 210 -23.58 -7.14 -12.94
CA ALA A 210 -22.13 -7.16 -12.99
C ALA A 210 -21.58 -7.36 -14.42
N LEU A 211 -22.34 -7.98 -15.32
CA LEU A 211 -21.93 -8.20 -16.71
C LEU A 211 -22.16 -6.99 -17.61
N LYS A 212 -22.89 -5.99 -17.14
CA LYS A 212 -23.08 -4.75 -17.95
C LYS A 212 -21.73 -4.23 -18.46
N PRO A 213 -21.65 -3.72 -19.72
CA PRO A 213 -22.77 -3.30 -20.59
C PRO A 213 -23.44 -4.42 -21.39
N ALA A 214 -23.02 -5.70 -21.28
CA ALA A 214 -23.68 -6.79 -21.98
C ALA A 214 -25.13 -6.98 -21.47
N GLU A 215 -26.02 -7.26 -22.38
CA GLU A 215 -27.39 -7.67 -22.08
C GLU A 215 -27.44 -9.16 -21.89
N VAL A 216 -28.02 -9.59 -20.76
CA VAL A 216 -28.13 -10.98 -20.37
C VAL A 216 -29.60 -11.39 -20.51
N ASP A 217 -29.87 -12.45 -21.26
CA ASP A 217 -31.23 -12.94 -21.51
C ASP A 217 -31.69 -13.82 -20.34
N GLU A 218 -30.84 -14.77 -19.91
CA GLU A 218 -31.16 -15.69 -18.82
C GLU A 218 -29.96 -15.99 -17.94
N VAL A 219 -30.20 -16.18 -16.63
CA VAL A 219 -29.20 -16.62 -15.65
C VAL A 219 -29.75 -17.82 -14.92
N SER A 220 -29.14 -18.99 -15.12
CA SER A 220 -29.46 -20.22 -14.43
C SER A 220 -28.41 -20.53 -13.37
N LEU A 221 -28.83 -20.84 -12.14
CA LEU A 221 -27.95 -21.07 -11.00
C LEU A 221 -27.98 -22.54 -10.57
N CYS A 222 -26.82 -23.19 -10.55
CA CYS A 222 -26.63 -24.48 -9.94
C CYS A 222 -25.92 -24.33 -8.60
N PHE A 223 -26.68 -24.38 -7.51
CA PHE A 223 -26.16 -24.17 -6.15
C PHE A 223 -25.21 -25.29 -5.70
N GLU A 224 -25.45 -26.52 -6.14
CA GLU A 224 -24.61 -27.67 -5.79
C GLU A 224 -23.18 -27.52 -6.30
N LEU A 225 -23.02 -26.98 -7.50
CA LEU A 225 -21.72 -26.78 -8.15
C LEU A 225 -21.16 -25.36 -7.95
N GLY A 226 -21.93 -24.44 -7.35
CA GLY A 226 -21.58 -23.02 -7.27
C GLY A 226 -21.38 -22.39 -8.65
N ARG A 227 -22.11 -22.88 -9.68
CA ARG A 227 -21.98 -22.47 -11.08
C ARG A 227 -23.20 -21.67 -11.52
N ALA A 228 -22.96 -20.56 -12.22
CA ALA A 228 -23.97 -19.78 -12.90
C ALA A 228 -23.78 -19.94 -14.42
N THR A 229 -24.80 -20.41 -15.10
CA THR A 229 -24.86 -20.47 -16.57
C THR A 229 -25.64 -19.27 -17.06
N ILE A 230 -25.05 -18.52 -17.96
CA ILE A 230 -25.58 -17.25 -18.45
C ILE A 230 -25.78 -17.37 -19.94
N ILE A 231 -27.00 -17.14 -20.38
CA ILE A 231 -27.37 -17.16 -21.78
C ILE A 231 -27.37 -15.71 -22.28
N VAL A 232 -26.63 -15.49 -23.35
CA VAL A 232 -26.53 -14.17 -24.01
C VAL A 232 -26.69 -14.35 -25.51
N ARG A 233 -27.19 -13.33 -26.18
CA ARG A 233 -27.25 -13.31 -27.65
C ARG A 233 -25.83 -13.26 -28.22
N ASP A 234 -25.66 -13.76 -29.44
CA ASP A 234 -24.40 -13.80 -30.18
C ASP A 234 -23.71 -12.41 -30.24
N ASP A 235 -24.47 -11.37 -30.52
CA ASP A 235 -23.98 -9.99 -30.58
C ASP A 235 -23.47 -9.48 -29.21
N GLN A 236 -23.91 -10.06 -28.09
CA GLN A 236 -23.54 -9.69 -26.71
C GLN A 236 -22.42 -10.52 -26.13
N LEU A 237 -22.11 -11.69 -26.72
CA LEU A 237 -21.13 -12.65 -26.21
C LEU A 237 -19.75 -12.01 -26.01
N SER A 238 -19.25 -11.28 -26.99
CA SER A 238 -17.96 -10.59 -26.90
C SER A 238 -17.93 -9.52 -25.81
N LEU A 239 -19.04 -8.84 -25.53
CA LEU A 239 -19.17 -7.84 -24.47
C LEU A 239 -19.22 -8.52 -23.09
N ALA A 240 -19.97 -9.61 -22.98
CA ALA A 240 -20.11 -10.38 -21.74
C ALA A 240 -18.78 -10.97 -21.31
N ILE A 241 -18.03 -11.58 -22.21
CA ILE A 241 -16.68 -12.13 -21.94
C ILE A 241 -15.69 -10.97 -21.67
N GLY A 242 -15.71 -9.94 -22.53
CA GLY A 242 -14.78 -8.84 -22.48
C GLY A 242 -13.36 -9.22 -22.95
N ARG A 243 -12.48 -8.22 -23.01
CA ARG A 243 -11.11 -8.41 -23.45
C ARG A 243 -10.38 -9.40 -22.53
N ARG A 244 -9.85 -10.49 -23.06
CA ARG A 244 -9.15 -11.57 -22.32
C ARG A 244 -9.99 -12.15 -21.16
N GLY A 245 -11.32 -12.21 -21.31
CA GLY A 245 -12.20 -12.74 -20.26
C GLY A 245 -12.29 -11.85 -19.00
N GLN A 246 -11.84 -10.61 -19.06
CA GLN A 246 -11.76 -9.73 -17.90
C GLN A 246 -13.13 -9.41 -17.31
N ASN A 247 -14.15 -9.14 -18.17
CA ASN A 247 -15.48 -8.76 -17.70
C ASN A 247 -16.15 -9.91 -16.93
N VAL A 248 -16.14 -11.12 -17.52
CA VAL A 248 -16.71 -12.31 -16.89
C VAL A 248 -15.94 -12.71 -15.61
N ARG A 249 -14.60 -12.63 -15.62
CA ARG A 249 -13.77 -12.98 -14.46
C ARG A 249 -14.02 -12.06 -13.28
N LEU A 250 -14.11 -10.75 -13.51
CA LEU A 250 -14.43 -9.77 -12.47
C LEU A 250 -15.86 -9.91 -11.96
N ALA A 251 -16.84 -10.17 -12.87
CA ALA A 251 -18.22 -10.42 -12.46
C ALA A 251 -18.37 -11.70 -11.64
N ALA A 252 -17.68 -12.77 -12.02
CA ALA A 252 -17.63 -14.03 -11.29
C ALA A 252 -17.09 -13.83 -9.85
N LYS A 253 -15.95 -13.14 -9.71
CA LYS A 253 -15.37 -12.82 -8.41
C LYS A 253 -16.26 -11.90 -7.57
N LEU A 254 -16.91 -10.92 -8.19
CA LEU A 254 -17.81 -9.99 -7.50
C LEU A 254 -19.02 -10.70 -6.91
N ALA A 255 -19.62 -11.61 -7.69
CA ALA A 255 -20.81 -12.35 -7.31
C ALA A 255 -20.52 -13.61 -6.48
N GLY A 256 -19.26 -14.09 -6.43
CA GLY A 256 -18.87 -15.30 -5.73
C GLY A 256 -19.32 -16.60 -6.41
N TRP A 257 -19.53 -16.56 -7.73
CA TRP A 257 -19.98 -17.69 -8.54
C TRP A 257 -18.98 -18.06 -9.62
N ARG A 258 -18.94 -19.34 -10.01
CA ARG A 258 -18.28 -19.77 -11.25
C ARG A 258 -19.20 -19.46 -12.40
N VAL A 259 -18.82 -18.57 -13.29
CA VAL A 259 -19.65 -18.09 -14.41
C VAL A 259 -19.27 -18.83 -15.68
N ASN A 260 -20.26 -19.45 -16.34
CA ASN A 260 -20.18 -20.00 -17.68
C ASN A 260 -21.12 -19.23 -18.60
N ILE A 261 -20.62 -18.73 -19.73
CA ILE A 261 -21.43 -17.97 -20.70
C ILE A 261 -21.67 -18.87 -21.89
N GLN A 262 -22.94 -18.98 -22.31
CA GLN A 262 -23.39 -19.73 -23.45
C GLN A 262 -24.17 -18.83 -24.40
N GLU A 263 -24.14 -19.16 -25.67
CA GLU A 263 -24.89 -18.50 -26.73
C GLU A 263 -26.33 -18.97 -26.72
N ASP A 264 -27.28 -18.06 -26.99
CA ASP A 264 -28.67 -18.42 -27.16
C ASP A 264 -28.83 -19.29 -28.42
N GLY A 265 -29.31 -20.53 -28.23
CA GLY A 265 -29.47 -21.51 -29.33
C GLY A 265 -28.37 -22.56 -29.42
N ALA A 266 -27.32 -22.55 -28.62
CA ALA A 266 -26.46 -23.69 -28.42
C ALA A 266 -27.24 -24.73 -27.58
N GLY A 267 -27.94 -25.64 -28.24
CA GLY A 267 -28.74 -26.71 -27.62
C GLY A 267 -27.92 -27.48 -26.63
N GLU A 268 -28.61 -28.03 -25.63
CA GLU A 268 -28.13 -28.94 -24.60
C GLU A 268 -27.32 -30.09 -25.22
N GLU A 269 -26.05 -29.87 -25.55
CA GLU A 269 -25.09 -30.96 -25.63
C GLU A 269 -24.70 -31.25 -24.18
N GLU A 270 -25.33 -32.29 -23.66
CA GLU A 270 -24.92 -32.97 -22.42
C GLU A 270 -23.44 -33.37 -22.58
N GLU A 271 -22.54 -32.50 -22.16
CA GLU A 271 -21.16 -32.89 -21.89
C GLU A 271 -21.12 -33.75 -20.62
N GLU A 272 -21.51 -35.00 -20.73
CA GLU A 272 -20.98 -36.08 -19.89
C GLU A 272 -19.49 -36.19 -20.21
N GLY A 273 -18.65 -35.70 -19.33
CA GLY A 273 -17.27 -36.14 -19.20
C GLY A 273 -16.21 -35.44 -20.03
N SER A 274 -15.83 -34.23 -19.64
CA SER A 274 -14.42 -33.85 -19.72
C SER A 274 -14.09 -32.98 -18.50
N ASP A 275 -14.06 -33.63 -17.35
CA ASP A 275 -13.34 -33.10 -16.18
C ASP A 275 -11.85 -33.06 -16.49
N ALA A 276 -11.25 -31.95 -16.09
CA ALA A 276 -9.82 -31.76 -15.88
C ALA A 276 -8.91 -31.75 -17.12
N GLN A 277 -8.86 -30.61 -17.86
CA GLN A 277 -7.61 -30.30 -18.56
C GLN A 277 -7.43 -28.84 -19.03
N SER A 278 -8.30 -27.88 -18.67
CA SER A 278 -8.16 -26.49 -19.17
C SER A 278 -7.95 -25.38 -18.12
N THR A 279 -7.67 -25.73 -16.86
CA THR A 279 -7.36 -24.73 -15.81
C THR A 279 -5.94 -24.82 -15.27
N GLU A 280 -5.09 -25.74 -15.74
CA GLU A 280 -3.67 -25.81 -15.32
C GLU A 280 -2.68 -25.18 -16.31
N GLU A 281 -3.03 -24.95 -17.56
CA GLU A 281 -2.09 -24.36 -18.53
C GLU A 281 -1.95 -22.83 -18.48
N ALA A 282 -2.76 -22.13 -17.70
CA ALA A 282 -2.63 -20.67 -17.55
C ALA A 282 -1.84 -20.22 -16.31
N SER A 283 -1.45 -21.14 -15.43
CA SER A 283 -0.61 -20.85 -14.24
C SER A 283 0.81 -21.44 -14.30
N ALA A 284 1.17 -22.14 -15.37
CA ALA A 284 2.44 -22.87 -15.49
C ALA A 284 3.51 -22.19 -16.38
N GLN A 285 3.43 -20.87 -16.60
CA GLN A 285 4.48 -20.14 -17.35
C GLN A 285 5.11 -18.97 -16.57
N ALA A 286 5.24 -19.10 -15.27
CA ALA A 286 6.02 -18.17 -14.45
C ALA A 286 6.96 -18.87 -13.46
N ASP A 287 7.43 -20.08 -13.79
CA ASP A 287 8.51 -20.72 -13.03
C ASP A 287 9.63 -21.08 -14.01
N VAL A 288 10.53 -20.11 -14.23
CA VAL A 288 11.79 -20.36 -14.94
C VAL A 288 12.79 -20.86 -13.91
N SER A 289 12.96 -22.16 -13.93
CA SER A 289 14.02 -22.94 -13.35
C SER A 289 15.38 -22.26 -13.31
N VAL A 290 15.92 -22.09 -12.11
CA VAL A 290 17.35 -22.03 -11.87
C VAL A 290 17.85 -23.47 -11.84
N GLN A 291 18.47 -23.93 -12.92
CA GLN A 291 19.27 -25.15 -12.91
C GLN A 291 20.65 -24.81 -12.37
N GLU A 292 20.97 -25.39 -11.23
CA GLU A 292 22.33 -25.64 -10.78
C GLU A 292 23.03 -26.53 -11.81
N SER A 293 24.15 -26.06 -12.36
CA SER A 293 25.11 -26.90 -13.04
C SER A 293 26.42 -26.87 -12.25
N ASP A 294 26.63 -27.94 -11.50
CA ASP A 294 27.94 -28.38 -11.05
C ASP A 294 28.85 -28.61 -12.25
N VAL A 295 29.96 -27.93 -12.34
CA VAL A 295 31.14 -28.44 -13.01
C VAL A 295 32.37 -28.09 -12.19
N ASP A 296 32.94 -29.15 -11.71
CA ASP A 296 34.20 -29.30 -11.03
C ASP A 296 35.39 -28.96 -11.97
N SER A 297 36.43 -28.48 -11.37
CA SER A 297 37.87 -28.75 -11.60
C SER A 297 38.78 -27.64 -12.08
N LYS A 298 39.75 -27.48 -11.20
CA LYS A 298 41.21 -27.35 -11.41
C LYS A 298 41.85 -25.98 -11.57
N ALA A 299 42.56 -25.73 -10.50
CA ALA A 299 43.76 -24.97 -10.25
C ALA A 299 44.60 -24.54 -11.47
N GLU A 300 45.10 -23.29 -11.43
CA GLU A 300 46.53 -22.99 -11.42
C GLU A 300 46.77 -21.52 -11.02
N ALA A 301 47.76 -21.37 -10.16
CA ALA A 301 48.26 -20.13 -9.58
C ALA A 301 49.04 -19.28 -10.59
N THR A 302 48.92 -17.95 -10.51
CA THR A 302 50.06 -17.04 -10.67
C THR A 302 49.81 -15.79 -9.81
N GLU A 303 50.78 -15.57 -8.92
CA GLU A 303 50.99 -14.32 -8.17
C GLU A 303 51.32 -13.19 -9.14
N ASP A 304 50.81 -12.00 -8.93
CA ASP A 304 51.61 -10.79 -9.06
C ASP A 304 51.07 -9.64 -8.21
N HIS A 305 51.99 -8.99 -7.53
CA HIS A 305 51.84 -7.87 -6.62
C HIS A 305 51.53 -6.58 -7.40
N SER A 306 50.61 -5.75 -6.88
CA SER A 306 50.90 -4.31 -6.77
C SER A 306 49.94 -3.64 -5.79
N ASP A 307 50.55 -3.02 -4.81
CA ASP A 307 49.99 -2.11 -3.81
C ASP A 307 49.25 -0.94 -4.44
N ALA A 308 48.05 -0.63 -3.97
CA ALA A 308 47.50 0.71 -3.97
C ALA A 308 46.57 0.86 -2.75
N GLU A 309 47.15 1.43 -1.71
CA GLU A 309 46.43 2.01 -0.59
C GLU A 309 45.47 3.10 -1.11
N HIS A 310 44.19 2.96 -0.85
CA HIS A 310 43.24 4.04 -0.99
C HIS A 310 42.59 4.25 0.36
N GLU A 311 42.99 5.32 1.02
CA GLU A 311 42.43 5.85 2.24
C GLU A 311 40.94 6.10 2.03
N LEU A 312 40.11 5.41 2.81
CA LEU A 312 38.70 5.74 2.99
C LEU A 312 38.61 6.82 4.09
N GLU A 313 38.47 8.06 3.68
CA GLU A 313 38.00 9.13 4.56
C GLU A 313 36.59 8.79 5.01
N GLN A 314 36.48 8.43 6.28
CA GLN A 314 35.22 8.35 7.02
C GLN A 314 34.80 9.77 7.37
N ASN A 315 33.90 10.33 6.58
CA ASN A 315 33.17 11.53 6.97
C ASN A 315 32.13 11.15 8.03
N ASP A 316 32.39 11.53 9.26
CA ASP A 316 31.46 11.39 10.39
C ASP A 316 30.36 12.47 10.27
N PRO A 317 29.08 12.11 10.23
CA PRO A 317 27.96 13.08 10.14
C PRO A 317 27.72 13.83 11.47
N VAL A 318 28.62 13.74 12.41
CA VAL A 318 28.45 14.32 13.76
C VAL A 318 28.91 15.80 13.83
N GLU A 319 29.75 16.28 12.90
CA GLU A 319 30.20 17.68 12.88
C GLU A 319 29.12 18.63 12.30
N GLU A 320 28.31 18.17 11.38
CA GLU A 320 27.27 19.01 10.74
C GLU A 320 26.11 19.38 11.69
N VAL A 321 25.86 18.55 12.72
CA VAL A 321 24.82 18.81 13.73
C VAL A 321 25.33 19.76 14.83
N ALA A 322 26.64 19.84 15.04
CA ALA A 322 27.22 20.75 16.02
C ALA A 322 27.21 22.20 15.53
N GLU A 323 27.46 22.44 14.25
CA GLU A 323 27.39 23.78 13.65
C GLU A 323 25.95 24.32 13.59
N ALA A 324 24.95 23.43 13.32
CA ALA A 324 23.54 23.84 13.28
C ALA A 324 22.98 24.26 14.66
N VAL A 325 23.56 23.80 15.76
CA VAL A 325 23.13 24.16 17.11
C VAL A 325 23.77 25.48 17.56
N GLU A 326 24.97 25.81 17.07
CA GLU A 326 25.60 27.13 17.34
C GLU A 326 24.91 28.27 16.58
N ASP A 327 24.43 28.01 15.36
CA ASP A 327 23.71 29.05 14.59
C ASP A 327 22.32 29.38 15.15
N VAL A 328 21.62 28.41 15.73
CA VAL A 328 20.32 28.64 16.40
C VAL A 328 20.51 29.45 17.70
N ALA A 329 21.59 29.24 18.43
CA ALA A 329 21.87 29.98 19.64
C ALA A 329 22.23 31.44 19.37
N LYS A 330 22.86 31.75 18.23
CA LYS A 330 23.18 33.15 17.84
C LYS A 330 21.95 33.91 17.37
N VAL A 331 20.97 33.28 16.75
CA VAL A 331 19.73 33.91 16.31
C VAL A 331 18.83 34.28 17.51
N GLU A 332 18.85 33.49 18.59
CA GLU A 332 18.09 33.80 19.81
C GLU A 332 18.71 34.93 20.66
N GLU A 333 20.03 35.16 20.56
CA GLU A 333 20.66 36.32 21.22
C GLU A 333 20.42 37.67 20.48
N GLU A 334 20.35 37.65 19.13
CA GLU A 334 20.05 38.88 18.35
C GLU A 334 18.59 39.35 18.50
N ASP A 335 17.63 38.43 18.70
CA ASP A 335 16.22 38.81 18.92
C ASP A 335 15.93 39.34 20.34
N GLN A 336 16.82 39.15 21.31
CA GLN A 336 16.67 39.72 22.65
C GLN A 336 17.25 41.13 22.80
N GLU A 337 18.23 41.51 21.99
CA GLU A 337 18.77 42.91 22.01
C GLU A 337 17.87 43.94 21.30
N THR A 338 16.96 43.49 20.42
CA THR A 338 16.05 44.40 19.68
C THR A 338 14.75 44.71 20.43
N THR A 339 14.53 44.17 21.63
CA THR A 339 13.30 44.41 22.42
C THR A 339 13.52 45.35 23.64
N GLU A 340 14.72 45.85 23.86
CA GLU A 340 15.05 46.78 24.98
C GLU A 340 15.40 48.23 24.54
N GLU A 341 15.10 48.67 23.30
CA GLU A 341 15.15 50.09 22.93
C GLU A 341 13.74 50.70 22.76
#